data_2b4da045b0d7da1021cbb749d7c6d863
#
_entry.id   2b4da045b0d7da1021cbb749d7c6d863
#
_cell.length_a   1.000
_cell.length_b   1.000
_cell.length_c   1.000
_cell.angle_alpha   90.00
_cell.angle_beta   90.00
_cell.angle_gamma   90.00
#
_symmetry.space_group_name_H-M   'P 1'
#
loop_
_entity.id
_entity.type
_entity.pdbx_description
1 polymer ?
#
loop_
_entity_poly.entity_id
_entity_poly.type
_entity_poly.pdbx_seq_one_letter_code
_entity_poly.pdbx_strand_id
1 'polypeptide(L)'
;MRTSVATVCLSGGLVEKLHACASAGFDGVEIMDADLVGAYESPEEIRTLCERLGLTIDMFQPFRDVEGVDEQTFADNLRRADAKFDVMERLGTDLMLLCSNVGTATIDDDDLAAEQLGRLADLAAARGIRIAYEALAWGRYVDDYRRAWRIVEKADRPNLGVCLDSFHILSRGHDPAEIETIPGDKIFFLQLADAPALDMDVLQWSRHHRLFPGEGDFDLTGFLGHVLRAGYTGPLSLEVFNDTFRQTAVFRTAAHARRSLTWLADRTEDAGRVPDAERLDRKSVV
;
A
#
# COMPACT_ATOMS: atom_id res chain seq x y z
N MET A 1 2.17 -8.64 -15.19
CA MET A 1 2.45 -7.52 -14.24
C MET A 1 3.44 -7.98 -13.19
N ARG A 2 4.30 -7.09 -12.68
CA ARG A 2 5.19 -7.38 -11.54
C ARG A 2 4.37 -7.63 -10.28
N THR A 3 4.90 -8.44 -9.39
CA THR A 3 4.23 -8.85 -8.14
C THR A 3 5.08 -8.49 -6.93
N SER A 4 4.46 -7.97 -5.89
CA SER A 4 5.11 -7.60 -4.64
C SER A 4 4.31 -8.10 -3.43
N VAL A 5 4.93 -8.11 -2.27
CA VAL A 5 4.27 -8.48 -1.02
C VAL A 5 4.88 -7.75 0.16
N ALA A 6 4.04 -7.23 1.03
CA ALA A 6 4.49 -6.62 2.27
C ALA A 6 4.97 -7.69 3.27
N THR A 7 6.12 -7.46 3.87
CA THR A 7 6.70 -8.41 4.83
C THR A 7 5.81 -8.67 6.05
N VAL A 8 4.86 -7.77 6.32
CA VAL A 8 3.85 -7.93 7.37
C VAL A 8 2.89 -9.09 7.15
N CYS A 9 2.71 -9.56 5.90
CA CYS A 9 1.87 -10.72 5.57
C CYS A 9 2.41 -12.03 6.15
N LEU A 10 3.68 -12.07 6.52
CA LEU A 10 4.45 -13.28 6.77
C LEU A 10 4.90 -13.40 8.23
N SER A 11 5.06 -14.64 8.69
CA SER A 11 5.68 -14.97 9.98
C SER A 11 7.22 -14.98 9.90
N GLY A 12 7.88 -15.04 11.06
CA GLY A 12 9.34 -15.18 11.15
C GLY A 12 10.11 -13.86 11.06
N GLY A 13 11.42 -13.94 11.02
CA GLY A 13 12.32 -12.79 10.89
C GLY A 13 12.45 -12.31 9.44
N LEU A 14 12.94 -11.07 9.26
CA LEU A 14 12.99 -10.43 7.94
C LEU A 14 13.74 -11.27 6.90
N VAL A 15 14.91 -11.80 7.24
CA VAL A 15 15.72 -12.64 6.33
C VAL A 15 14.94 -13.87 5.86
N GLU A 16 14.23 -14.55 6.76
CA GLU A 16 13.43 -15.73 6.43
C GLU A 16 12.25 -15.36 5.52
N LYS A 17 11.61 -14.22 5.78
CA LYS A 17 10.53 -13.67 4.94
C LYS A 17 11.01 -13.40 3.51
N LEU A 18 12.19 -12.78 3.35
CA LEU A 18 12.78 -12.48 2.04
C LEU A 18 13.08 -13.76 1.25
N HIS A 19 13.66 -14.78 1.90
CA HIS A 19 13.87 -16.09 1.26
C HIS A 19 12.54 -16.73 0.83
N ALA A 20 11.50 -16.64 1.65
CA ALA A 20 10.19 -17.19 1.32
C ALA A 20 9.54 -16.45 0.13
N CYS A 21 9.65 -15.11 0.08
CA CYS A 21 9.14 -14.30 -1.04
C CYS A 21 9.83 -14.68 -2.35
N ALA A 22 11.16 -14.76 -2.36
CA ALA A 22 11.94 -15.16 -3.54
C ALA A 22 11.59 -16.60 -3.99
N SER A 23 11.49 -17.53 -3.04
CA SER A 23 11.11 -18.92 -3.32
C SER A 23 9.69 -19.05 -3.90
N ALA A 24 8.77 -18.16 -3.52
CA ALA A 24 7.41 -18.12 -4.05
C ALA A 24 7.32 -17.45 -5.43
N GLY A 25 8.40 -16.80 -5.91
CA GLY A 25 8.44 -16.13 -7.20
C GLY A 25 7.83 -14.74 -7.22
N PHE A 26 7.92 -14.00 -6.10
CA PHE A 26 7.65 -12.57 -6.11
C PHE A 26 8.80 -11.80 -6.77
N ASP A 27 8.48 -10.69 -7.43
CA ASP A 27 9.46 -9.80 -8.07
C ASP A 27 9.99 -8.74 -7.09
N GLY A 28 9.23 -8.42 -6.05
CA GLY A 28 9.59 -7.41 -5.07
C GLY A 28 8.91 -7.58 -3.72
N VAL A 29 9.30 -6.70 -2.78
CA VAL A 29 8.78 -6.67 -1.41
C VAL A 29 8.56 -5.24 -0.94
N GLU A 30 7.58 -5.07 -0.06
CA GLU A 30 7.48 -3.89 0.79
C GLU A 30 8.09 -4.24 2.16
N ILE A 31 9.06 -3.47 2.60
CA ILE A 31 9.70 -3.70 3.90
C ILE A 31 8.98 -2.91 4.99
N MET A 32 8.41 -3.64 5.95
CA MET A 32 7.85 -3.06 7.18
C MET A 32 8.97 -2.55 8.08
N ASP A 33 8.89 -1.30 8.53
CA ASP A 33 9.87 -0.69 9.45
C ASP A 33 10.14 -1.55 10.70
N ALA A 34 9.08 -2.11 11.29
CA ALA A 34 9.20 -2.98 12.45
C ALA A 34 10.00 -4.27 12.19
N ASP A 35 9.91 -4.82 10.98
CA ASP A 35 10.68 -6.01 10.59
C ASP A 35 12.17 -5.66 10.42
N LEU A 36 12.47 -4.48 9.88
CA LEU A 36 13.84 -4.00 9.75
C LEU A 36 14.47 -3.69 11.13
N VAL A 37 13.72 -3.03 12.01
CA VAL A 37 14.17 -2.75 13.40
C VAL A 37 14.39 -4.05 14.18
N GLY A 38 13.61 -5.08 13.91
CA GLY A 38 13.74 -6.40 14.54
C GLY A 38 14.81 -7.31 13.92
N ALA A 39 15.43 -6.90 12.79
CA ALA A 39 16.48 -7.67 12.12
C ALA A 39 17.84 -7.49 12.82
N TYR A 40 18.69 -8.50 12.71
CA TYR A 40 20.11 -8.39 13.13
C TYR A 40 20.94 -7.71 12.04
N GLU A 41 20.51 -7.83 10.79
CA GLU A 41 21.18 -7.32 9.62
C GLU A 41 20.95 -5.80 9.49
N SER A 42 21.98 -5.11 9.04
CA SER A 42 21.91 -3.68 8.67
C SER A 42 21.04 -3.49 7.42
N PRO A 43 20.53 -2.27 7.17
CA PRO A 43 19.81 -1.97 5.93
C PRO A 43 20.59 -2.32 4.66
N GLU A 44 21.90 -2.12 4.64
CA GLU A 44 22.77 -2.48 3.52
C GLU A 44 22.90 -3.99 3.30
N GLU A 45 22.92 -4.76 4.39
CA GLU A 45 22.94 -6.24 4.31
C GLU A 45 21.60 -6.77 3.81
N ILE A 46 20.47 -6.17 4.24
CA ILE A 46 19.13 -6.49 3.72
C ILE A 46 19.03 -6.15 2.23
N ARG A 47 19.50 -4.97 1.80
CA ARG A 47 19.58 -4.61 0.39
C ARG A 47 20.37 -5.64 -0.41
N THR A 48 21.59 -5.98 0.04
CA THR A 48 22.45 -6.96 -0.61
C THR A 48 21.79 -8.35 -0.69
N LEU A 49 21.03 -8.73 0.34
CA LEU A 49 20.27 -9.98 0.34
C LEU A 49 19.15 -9.95 -0.71
N CYS A 50 18.37 -8.87 -0.79
CA CYS A 50 17.33 -8.72 -1.80
C CYS A 50 17.91 -8.80 -3.21
N GLU A 51 19.02 -8.09 -3.49
CA GLU A 51 19.73 -8.14 -4.78
C GLU A 51 20.13 -9.59 -5.15
N ARG A 52 20.71 -10.35 -4.22
CA ARG A 52 21.08 -11.76 -4.42
C ARG A 52 19.88 -12.68 -4.66
N LEU A 53 18.75 -12.36 -4.06
CA LEU A 53 17.50 -13.13 -4.21
C LEU A 53 16.70 -12.72 -5.45
N GLY A 54 17.12 -11.69 -6.18
CA GLY A 54 16.39 -11.14 -7.33
C GLY A 54 15.12 -10.40 -6.94
N LEU A 55 15.03 -9.91 -5.70
CA LEU A 55 13.91 -9.10 -5.20
C LEU A 55 14.25 -7.60 -5.29
N THR A 56 13.31 -6.79 -5.75
CA THR A 56 13.36 -5.33 -5.57
C THR A 56 12.76 -4.97 -4.22
N ILE A 57 13.26 -3.90 -3.59
CA ILE A 57 12.58 -3.29 -2.44
C ILE A 57 11.71 -2.18 -3.00
N ASP A 58 10.43 -2.49 -3.21
CA ASP A 58 9.49 -1.63 -3.92
C ASP A 58 9.00 -0.45 -3.07
N MET A 59 8.94 -0.62 -1.74
CA MET A 59 8.50 0.42 -0.81
C MET A 59 9.00 0.16 0.61
N PHE A 60 9.27 1.25 1.35
CA PHE A 60 9.52 1.23 2.79
C PHE A 60 8.30 1.78 3.53
N GLN A 61 7.82 1.08 4.56
CA GLN A 61 6.55 1.39 5.21
C GLN A 61 6.49 1.04 6.71
N PRO A 62 5.56 1.65 7.46
CA PRO A 62 4.85 2.90 7.17
C PRO A 62 5.54 4.11 7.81
N PHE A 63 5.33 5.30 7.25
CA PHE A 63 5.50 6.57 7.93
C PHE A 63 4.12 7.19 8.19
N ARG A 64 3.91 7.93 9.27
CA ARG A 64 2.56 8.43 9.62
C ARG A 64 2.59 9.61 10.56
N ASP A 65 1.38 10.19 10.77
CA ASP A 65 1.12 11.29 11.69
C ASP A 65 1.90 12.56 11.31
N VAL A 66 1.76 12.99 10.04
CA VAL A 66 2.51 14.13 9.49
C VAL A 66 1.65 15.37 9.32
N GLU A 67 0.52 15.25 8.60
CA GLU A 67 -0.31 16.36 8.18
C GLU A 67 -1.39 16.74 9.20
N GLY A 68 -1.98 17.96 9.04
CA GLY A 68 -3.05 18.47 9.87
C GLY A 68 -2.60 18.85 11.27
N VAL A 69 -1.35 19.28 11.45
CA VAL A 69 -0.73 19.61 12.73
C VAL A 69 -0.24 21.07 12.77
N ASP A 70 0.06 21.57 13.95
CA ASP A 70 0.71 22.88 14.11
C ASP A 70 2.16 22.86 13.58
N GLU A 71 2.74 24.05 13.34
CA GLU A 71 4.06 24.20 12.73
C GLU A 71 5.18 23.56 13.56
N GLN A 72 5.10 23.62 14.91
CA GLN A 72 6.12 23.01 15.76
C GLN A 72 6.11 21.49 15.64
N THR A 73 4.94 20.89 15.71
CA THR A 73 4.74 19.44 15.51
C THR A 73 5.17 19.03 14.09
N PHE A 74 4.85 19.85 13.09
CA PHE A 74 5.25 19.58 11.71
C PHE A 74 6.79 19.63 11.53
N ALA A 75 7.47 20.61 12.14
CA ALA A 75 8.93 20.66 12.10
C ALA A 75 9.58 19.41 12.73
N ASP A 76 8.99 18.87 13.81
CA ASP A 76 9.42 17.60 14.40
C ASP A 76 9.18 16.41 13.45
N ASN A 77 8.05 16.41 12.75
CA ASN A 77 7.73 15.39 11.76
C ASN A 77 8.71 15.38 10.57
N LEU A 78 9.14 16.56 10.10
CA LEU A 78 10.16 16.64 9.05
C LEU A 78 11.51 16.04 9.52
N ARG A 79 11.92 16.26 10.78
CA ARG A 79 13.14 15.63 11.33
C ARG A 79 13.01 14.10 11.42
N ARG A 80 11.82 13.60 11.79
CA ARG A 80 11.51 12.15 11.80
C ARG A 80 11.59 11.57 10.38
N ALA A 81 11.05 12.29 9.38
CA ALA A 81 11.08 11.88 7.99
C ALA A 81 12.52 11.82 7.46
N ASP A 82 13.33 12.84 7.74
CA ASP A 82 14.74 12.89 7.32
C ASP A 82 15.54 11.68 7.84
N ALA A 83 15.33 11.30 9.10
CA ALA A 83 15.93 10.08 9.65
C ALA A 83 15.44 8.78 8.96
N LYS A 84 14.18 8.74 8.47
CA LYS A 84 13.68 7.62 7.66
C LYS A 84 14.29 7.60 6.27
N PHE A 85 14.53 8.76 5.67
CA PHE A 85 15.19 8.86 4.39
C PHE A 85 16.65 8.33 4.44
N ASP A 86 17.39 8.55 5.54
CA ASP A 86 18.69 7.93 5.75
C ASP A 86 18.62 6.40 5.73
N VAL A 87 17.58 5.81 6.32
CA VAL A 87 17.37 4.36 6.29
C VAL A 87 17.04 3.89 4.88
N MET A 88 16.19 4.62 4.14
CA MET A 88 15.79 4.27 2.77
C MET A 88 16.97 4.32 1.79
N GLU A 89 17.85 5.31 1.89
CA GLU A 89 19.07 5.38 1.08
C GLU A 89 19.96 4.14 1.30
N ARG A 90 20.12 3.73 2.54
CA ARG A 90 20.90 2.53 2.91
C ARG A 90 20.24 1.25 2.43
N LEU A 91 18.90 1.16 2.50
CA LEU A 91 18.12 0.06 1.92
C LEU A 91 18.12 0.04 0.40
N GLY A 92 18.37 1.19 -0.26
CA GLY A 92 18.31 1.32 -1.71
C GLY A 92 16.88 1.32 -2.26
N THR A 93 15.92 1.90 -1.53
CA THR A 93 14.54 2.09 -1.98
C THR A 93 14.20 3.58 -2.08
N ASP A 94 13.41 3.96 -3.06
CA ASP A 94 13.06 5.35 -3.35
C ASP A 94 11.59 5.69 -3.06
N LEU A 95 10.78 4.74 -2.58
CA LEU A 95 9.37 4.99 -2.30
C LEU A 95 9.03 4.76 -0.83
N MET A 96 8.43 5.77 -0.20
CA MET A 96 7.93 5.71 1.17
C MET A 96 6.40 5.70 1.19
N LEU A 97 5.80 4.78 1.96
CA LEU A 97 4.39 4.87 2.31
C LEU A 97 4.19 5.89 3.43
N LEU A 98 3.40 6.90 3.14
CA LEU A 98 2.88 7.85 4.12
C LEU A 98 1.41 7.61 4.37
N CYS A 99 1.08 7.07 5.53
CA CYS A 99 -0.32 6.91 5.94
C CYS A 99 -0.88 8.23 6.48
N SER A 100 -2.16 8.48 6.23
CA SER A 100 -2.89 9.61 6.78
C SER A 100 -2.84 9.63 8.31
N ASN A 101 -2.90 10.83 8.87
CA ASN A 101 -2.76 11.05 10.30
C ASN A 101 -3.93 10.45 11.09
N VAL A 102 -3.61 9.65 12.11
CA VAL A 102 -4.60 8.98 12.96
C VAL A 102 -4.60 9.48 14.41
N GLY A 103 -3.47 10.06 14.87
CA GLY A 103 -3.27 10.33 16.29
C GLY A 103 -2.98 11.78 16.66
N THR A 104 -2.25 12.51 15.84
CA THR A 104 -1.70 13.83 16.18
C THR A 104 -2.38 14.99 15.46
N ALA A 105 -3.14 14.76 14.37
CA ALA A 105 -3.83 15.82 13.65
C ALA A 105 -4.85 16.55 14.56
N THR A 106 -4.77 17.87 14.54
CA THR A 106 -5.67 18.77 15.30
C THR A 106 -6.39 19.77 14.40
N ILE A 107 -5.99 19.87 13.14
CA ILE A 107 -6.48 20.85 12.16
C ILE A 107 -7.04 20.10 10.95
N ASP A 108 -8.35 20.26 10.73
CA ASP A 108 -9.06 19.67 9.57
C ASP A 108 -9.11 20.72 8.44
N ASP A 109 -8.02 20.78 7.66
CA ASP A 109 -7.85 21.75 6.59
C ASP A 109 -7.03 21.14 5.43
N ASP A 110 -7.65 21.01 4.25
CA ASP A 110 -7.01 20.43 3.05
C ASP A 110 -5.89 21.33 2.50
N ASP A 111 -5.96 22.66 2.70
CA ASP A 111 -4.92 23.57 2.25
C ASP A 111 -3.65 23.41 3.08
N LEU A 112 -3.81 23.34 4.40
CA LEU A 112 -2.72 23.06 5.31
C LEU A 112 -2.12 21.67 5.07
N ALA A 113 -2.96 20.65 4.93
CA ALA A 113 -2.48 19.30 4.64
C ALA A 113 -1.67 19.26 3.33
N ALA A 114 -2.14 19.89 2.27
CA ALA A 114 -1.45 19.98 0.98
C ALA A 114 -0.11 20.74 1.11
N GLU A 115 -0.07 21.85 1.85
CA GLU A 115 1.17 22.59 2.13
C GLU A 115 2.18 21.70 2.87
N GLN A 116 1.75 21.03 3.94
CA GLN A 116 2.61 20.17 4.75
C GLN A 116 3.14 18.97 3.95
N LEU A 117 2.28 18.30 3.18
CA LEU A 117 2.71 17.21 2.29
C LEU A 117 3.65 17.71 1.19
N GLY A 118 3.41 18.90 0.63
CA GLY A 118 4.29 19.54 -0.35
C GLY A 118 5.67 19.79 0.22
N ARG A 119 5.79 20.35 1.43
CA ARG A 119 7.08 20.58 2.12
C ARG A 119 7.80 19.27 2.45
N LEU A 120 7.07 18.21 2.85
CA LEU A 120 7.66 16.89 3.04
C LEU A 120 8.18 16.32 1.72
N ALA A 121 7.42 16.47 0.63
CA ALA A 121 7.83 16.02 -0.70
C ALA A 121 9.06 16.79 -1.21
N ASP A 122 9.16 18.09 -0.95
CA ASP A 122 10.34 18.89 -1.28
C ASP A 122 11.59 18.40 -0.54
N LEU A 123 11.47 18.04 0.74
CA LEU A 123 12.56 17.43 1.52
C LEU A 123 12.95 16.04 0.93
N ALA A 124 11.99 15.22 0.58
CA ALA A 124 12.21 13.90 -0.03
C ALA A 124 12.86 14.00 -1.42
N ALA A 125 12.45 14.99 -2.24
CA ALA A 125 12.99 15.20 -3.58
C ALA A 125 14.50 15.47 -3.60
N ALA A 126 15.03 16.15 -2.58
CA ALA A 126 16.46 16.40 -2.44
C ALA A 126 17.30 15.12 -2.33
N ARG A 127 16.66 13.99 -1.98
CA ARG A 127 17.24 12.65 -1.85
C ARG A 127 16.76 11.67 -2.93
N GLY A 128 16.01 12.14 -3.94
CA GLY A 128 15.43 11.30 -4.99
C GLY A 128 14.31 10.36 -4.49
N ILE A 129 13.70 10.69 -3.33
CA ILE A 129 12.65 9.87 -2.71
C ILE A 129 11.28 10.37 -3.15
N ARG A 130 10.39 9.42 -3.42
CA ARG A 130 8.97 9.61 -3.72
C ARG A 130 8.13 9.24 -2.51
N ILE A 131 6.95 9.84 -2.39
CA ILE A 131 6.01 9.59 -1.30
C ILE A 131 4.69 9.13 -1.88
N ALA A 132 4.21 7.97 -1.44
CA ALA A 132 2.88 7.46 -1.73
C ALA A 132 1.98 7.73 -0.51
N TYR A 133 1.02 8.66 -0.64
CA TYR A 133 0.09 9.03 0.42
C TYR A 133 -1.14 8.14 0.41
N GLU A 134 -1.46 7.54 1.56
CA GLU A 134 -2.54 6.58 1.74
C GLU A 134 -3.58 7.10 2.73
N ALA A 135 -4.86 7.07 2.34
CA ALA A 135 -5.97 7.30 3.26
C ALA A 135 -6.30 6.03 4.04
N LEU A 136 -5.96 5.98 5.33
CA LEU A 136 -6.37 4.88 6.21
C LEU A 136 -7.88 4.94 6.49
N ALA A 137 -8.56 3.80 6.48
CA ALA A 137 -10.00 3.69 6.79
C ALA A 137 -10.39 4.24 8.19
N TRP A 138 -9.42 4.44 9.08
CA TRP A 138 -9.55 5.08 10.40
C TRP A 138 -8.75 6.37 10.52
N GLY A 139 -8.39 6.99 9.39
CA GLY A 139 -7.76 8.31 9.37
C GLY A 139 -8.59 9.34 10.11
N ARG A 140 -7.93 10.24 10.84
CA ARG A 140 -8.66 11.20 11.71
C ARG A 140 -9.51 12.19 10.90
N TYR A 141 -8.95 12.68 9.80
CA TYR A 141 -9.62 13.61 8.88
C TYR A 141 -9.59 13.11 7.44
N VAL A 142 -8.53 12.37 7.06
CA VAL A 142 -8.37 11.83 5.72
C VAL A 142 -8.52 10.30 5.80
N ASP A 143 -9.75 9.83 5.59
CA ASP A 143 -10.15 8.41 5.60
C ASP A 143 -10.77 7.95 4.27
N ASP A 144 -10.70 8.81 3.25
CA ASP A 144 -11.23 8.59 1.92
C ASP A 144 -10.13 8.88 0.87
N TYR A 145 -9.86 7.91 -0.01
CA TYR A 145 -8.85 8.02 -1.06
C TYR A 145 -9.08 9.22 -2.00
N ARG A 146 -10.34 9.65 -2.20
CA ARG A 146 -10.69 10.83 -3.00
C ARG A 146 -10.22 12.12 -2.34
N ARG A 147 -10.32 12.18 -1.01
CA ARG A 147 -9.78 13.32 -0.24
C ARG A 147 -8.26 13.31 -0.28
N ALA A 148 -7.64 12.13 -0.09
CA ALA A 148 -6.18 12.00 -0.21
C ALA A 148 -5.69 12.45 -1.60
N TRP A 149 -6.38 12.06 -2.68
CA TRP A 149 -6.04 12.51 -4.03
C TRP A 149 -6.16 14.03 -4.19
N ARG A 150 -7.26 14.66 -3.74
CA ARG A 150 -7.41 16.12 -3.81
C ARG A 150 -6.29 16.87 -3.09
N ILE A 151 -5.85 16.37 -1.95
CA ILE A 151 -4.73 16.95 -1.19
C ILE A 151 -3.41 16.79 -1.97
N VAL A 152 -3.15 15.61 -2.53
CA VAL A 152 -1.96 15.34 -3.37
C VAL A 152 -1.96 16.20 -4.63
N GLU A 153 -3.08 16.29 -5.33
CA GLU A 153 -3.25 17.16 -6.50
C GLU A 153 -2.98 18.64 -6.17
N LYS A 154 -3.52 19.10 -5.03
CA LYS A 154 -3.34 20.47 -4.53
C LYS A 154 -1.90 20.77 -4.13
N ALA A 155 -1.21 19.81 -3.52
CA ALA A 155 0.22 19.94 -3.17
C ALA A 155 1.11 20.09 -4.39
N ASP A 156 0.69 19.56 -5.55
CA ASP A 156 1.33 19.70 -6.87
C ASP A 156 2.85 19.43 -6.84
N ARG A 157 3.24 18.23 -6.40
CA ARG A 157 4.64 17.79 -6.40
C ARG A 157 4.82 16.54 -7.28
N PRO A 158 5.85 16.48 -8.16
CA PRO A 158 6.05 15.36 -9.07
C PRO A 158 6.37 14.05 -8.32
N ASN A 159 7.02 14.13 -7.15
CA ASN A 159 7.41 13.01 -6.31
C ASN A 159 6.41 12.70 -5.19
N LEU A 160 5.19 13.28 -5.23
CA LEU A 160 4.07 12.96 -4.36
C LEU A 160 2.94 12.38 -5.20
N GLY A 161 2.46 11.21 -4.82
CA GLY A 161 1.34 10.49 -5.41
C GLY A 161 0.52 9.78 -4.34
N VAL A 162 -0.42 8.94 -4.76
CA VAL A 162 -1.24 8.16 -3.84
C VAL A 162 -0.82 6.69 -3.79
N CYS A 163 -0.99 6.07 -2.64
CA CYS A 163 -1.11 4.63 -2.48
C CYS A 163 -2.60 4.28 -2.38
N LEU A 164 -3.05 3.32 -3.15
CA LEU A 164 -4.41 2.80 -3.09
C LEU A 164 -4.39 1.42 -2.44
N ASP A 165 -4.98 1.28 -1.26
CA ASP A 165 -5.19 0.00 -0.61
C ASP A 165 -6.66 -0.42 -0.73
N SER A 166 -6.91 -1.59 -1.32
CA SER A 166 -8.26 -2.12 -1.54
C SER A 166 -9.04 -2.28 -0.24
N PHE A 167 -8.37 -2.69 0.86
CA PHE A 167 -9.05 -2.82 2.16
C PHE A 167 -9.59 -1.46 2.65
N HIS A 168 -8.77 -0.42 2.60
CA HIS A 168 -9.18 0.90 3.10
C HIS A 168 -10.33 1.49 2.30
N ILE A 169 -10.37 1.22 1.01
CA ILE A 169 -11.43 1.71 0.11
C ILE A 169 -12.71 0.88 0.27
N LEU A 170 -12.61 -0.44 0.17
CA LEU A 170 -13.78 -1.31 0.10
C LEU A 170 -14.43 -1.55 1.48
N SER A 171 -13.64 -1.60 2.58
CA SER A 171 -14.20 -1.73 3.94
C SER A 171 -15.05 -0.54 4.37
N ARG A 172 -14.85 0.63 3.74
CA ARG A 172 -15.66 1.84 3.95
C ARG A 172 -16.84 1.95 2.98
N GLY A 173 -16.96 1.00 2.05
CA GLY A 173 -17.99 1.04 1.01
C GLY A 173 -17.79 2.19 0.01
N HIS A 174 -16.57 2.71 -0.13
CA HIS A 174 -16.28 3.74 -1.12
C HIS A 174 -16.35 3.16 -2.53
N ASP A 175 -16.90 3.94 -3.47
CA ASP A 175 -16.98 3.55 -4.88
C ASP A 175 -15.58 3.62 -5.52
N PRO A 176 -15.01 2.51 -6.01
CA PRO A 176 -13.71 2.51 -6.67
C PRO A 176 -13.73 3.12 -8.08
N ALA A 177 -14.89 3.41 -8.66
CA ALA A 177 -14.98 3.97 -10.02
C ALA A 177 -14.28 5.33 -10.15
N GLU A 178 -14.27 6.14 -9.09
CA GLU A 178 -13.60 7.44 -9.10
C GLU A 178 -12.06 7.33 -9.15
N ILE A 179 -11.47 6.15 -8.94
CA ILE A 179 -10.04 5.89 -9.17
C ILE A 179 -9.65 6.24 -10.62
N GLU A 180 -10.56 6.05 -11.58
CA GLU A 180 -10.30 6.35 -13.00
C GLU A 180 -10.10 7.85 -13.28
N THR A 181 -10.42 8.73 -12.33
CA THR A 181 -10.14 10.17 -12.43
C THR A 181 -8.72 10.54 -11.97
N ILE A 182 -8.02 9.63 -11.30
CA ILE A 182 -6.65 9.84 -10.84
C ILE A 182 -5.69 9.50 -12.00
N PRO A 183 -4.79 10.40 -12.41
CA PRO A 183 -3.78 10.08 -13.43
C PRO A 183 -2.94 8.87 -13.00
N GLY A 184 -2.75 7.89 -13.88
CA GLY A 184 -2.08 6.63 -13.54
C GLY A 184 -0.63 6.80 -13.07
N ASP A 185 0.05 7.86 -13.52
CA ASP A 185 1.39 8.25 -13.08
C ASP A 185 1.42 8.91 -11.69
N LYS A 186 0.24 9.21 -11.11
CA LYS A 186 0.06 9.68 -9.73
C LYS A 186 -0.40 8.57 -8.78
N ILE A 187 -0.74 7.40 -9.28
CA ILE A 187 -0.92 6.20 -8.47
C ILE A 187 0.46 5.56 -8.34
N PHE A 188 1.15 5.84 -7.24
CA PHE A 188 2.53 5.40 -7.06
C PHE A 188 2.63 3.96 -6.59
N PHE A 189 1.61 3.49 -5.88
CA PHE A 189 1.59 2.12 -5.39
C PHE A 189 0.16 1.58 -5.23
N LEU A 190 0.04 0.25 -5.25
CA LEU A 190 -1.21 -0.47 -5.09
C LEU A 190 -1.04 -1.59 -4.08
N GLN A 191 -1.85 -1.57 -3.02
CA GLN A 191 -1.93 -2.63 -2.04
C GLN A 191 -3.27 -3.36 -2.14
N LEU A 192 -3.20 -4.68 -2.12
CA LEU A 192 -4.34 -5.57 -2.31
C LEU A 192 -4.52 -6.46 -1.08
N ALA A 193 -5.71 -6.44 -0.53
CA ALA A 193 -6.19 -7.35 0.48
C ALA A 193 -7.67 -7.62 0.25
N ASP A 194 -8.09 -8.85 0.44
CA ASP A 194 -9.48 -9.25 0.60
C ASP A 194 -9.87 -9.23 2.08
N ALA A 195 -11.14 -9.36 2.39
CA ALA A 195 -11.61 -9.52 3.75
C ALA A 195 -13.02 -10.13 3.78
N PRO A 196 -13.37 -10.89 4.84
CA PRO A 196 -14.75 -11.34 5.03
C PRO A 196 -15.62 -10.15 5.43
N ALA A 197 -16.90 -10.16 5.07
CA ALA A 197 -17.87 -9.15 5.51
C ALA A 197 -18.13 -9.28 7.02
N LEU A 198 -17.56 -8.37 7.83
CA LEU A 198 -17.69 -8.37 9.28
C LEU A 198 -18.28 -7.02 9.76
N ASP A 199 -19.16 -7.10 10.75
CA ASP A 199 -19.68 -5.93 11.47
C ASP A 199 -18.85 -5.72 12.76
N MET A 200 -17.73 -5.00 12.62
CA MET A 200 -16.80 -4.74 13.71
C MET A 200 -16.02 -3.44 13.50
N ASP A 201 -15.25 -3.03 14.51
CA ASP A 201 -14.35 -1.89 14.40
C ASP A 201 -13.36 -2.07 13.24
N VAL A 202 -13.28 -1.08 12.36
CA VAL A 202 -12.52 -1.18 11.10
C VAL A 202 -11.01 -1.37 11.33
N LEU A 203 -10.46 -0.80 12.41
CA LEU A 203 -9.05 -1.00 12.75
C LEU A 203 -8.79 -2.44 13.19
N GLN A 204 -9.66 -3.03 14.01
CA GLN A 204 -9.56 -4.44 14.42
C GLN A 204 -9.75 -5.37 13.22
N TRP A 205 -10.72 -5.06 12.35
CA TRP A 205 -10.92 -5.79 11.11
C TRP A 205 -9.67 -5.76 10.23
N SER A 206 -9.11 -4.58 9.98
CA SER A 206 -7.87 -4.42 9.22
C SER A 206 -6.68 -5.18 9.82
N ARG A 207 -6.51 -5.16 11.14
CA ARG A 207 -5.31 -5.70 11.80
C ARG A 207 -5.29 -7.21 11.94
N HIS A 208 -6.46 -7.86 11.89
CA HIS A 208 -6.58 -9.27 12.27
C HIS A 208 -7.26 -10.14 11.22
N HIS A 209 -8.05 -9.56 10.29
CA HIS A 209 -8.99 -10.32 9.47
C HIS A 209 -8.87 -10.07 7.96
N ARG A 210 -7.81 -9.41 7.49
CA ARG A 210 -7.56 -9.35 6.05
C ARG A 210 -7.25 -10.74 5.51
N LEU A 211 -7.60 -10.99 4.26
CA LEU A 211 -7.39 -12.26 3.56
C LEU A 211 -6.63 -12.03 2.26
N PHE A 212 -6.10 -13.10 1.69
CA PHE A 212 -5.56 -13.02 0.34
C PHE A 212 -6.68 -12.95 -0.69
N PRO A 213 -6.42 -12.34 -1.88
CA PRO A 213 -7.40 -12.20 -2.94
C PRO A 213 -8.15 -13.50 -3.27
N GLY A 214 -9.49 -13.42 -3.30
CA GLY A 214 -10.39 -14.53 -3.58
C GLY A 214 -10.83 -15.35 -2.38
N GLU A 215 -10.43 -14.97 -1.17
CA GLU A 215 -10.79 -15.66 0.07
C GLU A 215 -11.86 -14.91 0.89
N GLY A 216 -12.18 -13.67 0.52
CA GLY A 216 -13.15 -12.82 1.18
C GLY A 216 -14.32 -12.43 0.28
N ASP A 217 -14.96 -11.34 0.66
CA ASP A 217 -16.21 -10.86 0.05
C ASP A 217 -16.01 -9.56 -0.77
N PHE A 218 -14.80 -9.04 -0.90
CA PHE A 218 -14.54 -7.81 -1.66
C PHE A 218 -14.52 -8.08 -3.18
N ASP A 219 -15.11 -7.17 -3.97
CA ASP A 219 -14.95 -7.19 -5.44
C ASP A 219 -13.57 -6.66 -5.86
N LEU A 220 -12.54 -7.45 -5.61
CA LEU A 220 -11.17 -7.10 -5.99
C LEU A 220 -10.96 -7.10 -7.50
N THR A 221 -11.72 -7.89 -8.26
CA THR A 221 -11.64 -7.90 -9.72
C THR A 221 -12.13 -6.58 -10.30
N GLY A 222 -13.27 -6.09 -9.81
CA GLY A 222 -13.79 -4.77 -10.18
C GLY A 222 -12.85 -3.65 -9.75
N PHE A 223 -12.37 -3.69 -8.51
CA PHE A 223 -11.42 -2.72 -7.97
C PHE A 223 -10.14 -2.64 -8.82
N LEU A 224 -9.47 -3.77 -9.06
CA LEU A 224 -8.26 -3.81 -9.88
C LEU A 224 -8.52 -3.34 -11.31
N GLY A 225 -9.70 -3.67 -11.87
CA GLY A 225 -10.13 -3.18 -13.18
C GLY A 225 -10.15 -1.65 -13.27
N HIS A 226 -10.66 -0.95 -12.24
CA HIS A 226 -10.64 0.52 -12.17
C HIS A 226 -9.21 1.07 -12.10
N VAL A 227 -8.36 0.49 -11.26
CA VAL A 227 -6.94 0.89 -11.12
C VAL A 227 -6.18 0.75 -12.45
N LEU A 228 -6.41 -0.34 -13.19
CA LEU A 228 -5.76 -0.55 -14.49
C LEU A 228 -6.29 0.41 -15.56
N ARG A 229 -7.60 0.74 -15.57
CA ARG A 229 -8.16 1.74 -16.48
C ARG A 229 -7.68 3.16 -16.20
N ALA A 230 -7.35 3.48 -14.94
CA ALA A 230 -6.66 4.73 -14.58
C ALA A 230 -5.25 4.83 -15.17
N GLY A 231 -4.68 3.72 -15.67
CA GLY A 231 -3.34 3.68 -16.28
C GLY A 231 -2.22 3.29 -15.31
N TYR A 232 -2.52 2.68 -14.18
CA TYR A 232 -1.50 2.16 -13.27
C TYR A 232 -0.66 1.06 -13.93
N THR A 233 0.66 1.15 -13.80
CA THR A 233 1.63 0.21 -14.39
C THR A 233 2.61 -0.38 -13.37
N GLY A 234 2.46 -0.04 -12.11
CA GLY A 234 3.31 -0.54 -11.01
C GLY A 234 3.03 -2.00 -10.64
N PRO A 235 3.68 -2.50 -9.57
CA PRO A 235 3.48 -3.86 -9.10
C PRO A 235 2.11 -4.05 -8.46
N LEU A 236 1.55 -5.25 -8.57
CA LEU A 236 0.46 -5.70 -7.72
C LEU A 236 1.07 -6.17 -6.40
N SER A 237 0.78 -5.50 -5.31
CA SER A 237 1.33 -5.85 -4.00
C SER A 237 0.26 -6.33 -3.04
N LEU A 238 0.63 -7.27 -2.17
CA LEU A 238 -0.25 -7.77 -1.12
C LEU A 238 0.10 -7.13 0.21
N GLU A 239 -0.89 -6.56 0.90
CA GLU A 239 -0.75 -6.13 2.29
C GLU A 239 -1.84 -6.75 3.17
N VAL A 240 -1.55 -7.91 3.74
CA VAL A 240 -2.51 -8.72 4.48
C VAL A 240 -2.09 -8.88 5.94
N PHE A 241 -2.84 -8.25 6.83
CA PHE A 241 -2.70 -8.42 8.27
C PHE A 241 -3.66 -9.52 8.73
N ASN A 242 -3.12 -10.68 9.10
CA ASN A 242 -3.91 -11.82 9.54
C ASN A 242 -3.15 -12.64 10.60
N ASP A 243 -3.77 -12.88 11.73
CA ASP A 243 -3.12 -13.56 12.87
C ASP A 243 -2.79 -15.02 12.54
N THR A 244 -3.61 -15.70 11.75
CA THR A 244 -3.36 -17.09 11.32
C THR A 244 -2.16 -17.15 10.37
N PHE A 245 -2.08 -16.25 9.38
CA PHE A 245 -0.96 -16.25 8.44
C PHE A 245 0.38 -15.93 9.12
N ARG A 246 0.36 -15.05 10.11
CA ARG A 246 1.55 -14.72 10.92
C ARG A 246 2.02 -15.85 11.84
N GLN A 247 1.22 -16.89 12.02
CA GLN A 247 1.56 -18.08 12.81
C GLN A 247 1.80 -19.32 11.94
N THR A 248 1.55 -19.20 10.63
CA THR A 248 1.74 -20.29 9.66
C THR A 248 3.19 -20.29 9.15
N ALA A 249 3.70 -21.45 8.74
CA ALA A 249 5.04 -21.58 8.14
C ALA A 249 5.22 -20.61 6.97
N VAL A 250 6.23 -19.75 7.06
CA VAL A 250 6.45 -18.60 6.18
C VAL A 250 6.46 -18.95 4.68
N PHE A 251 7.17 -20.02 4.29
CA PHE A 251 7.21 -20.47 2.88
C PHE A 251 5.85 -20.93 2.35
N ARG A 252 5.02 -21.51 3.22
CA ARG A 252 3.65 -21.91 2.85
C ARG A 252 2.78 -20.68 2.62
N THR A 253 2.86 -19.70 3.51
CA THR A 253 2.11 -18.44 3.40
C THR A 253 2.55 -17.65 2.17
N ALA A 254 3.85 -17.52 1.90
CA ALA A 254 4.36 -16.83 0.71
C ALA A 254 3.88 -17.50 -0.60
N ALA A 255 3.95 -18.84 -0.67
CA ALA A 255 3.45 -19.58 -1.84
C ALA A 255 1.93 -19.44 -2.01
N HIS A 256 1.18 -19.36 -0.93
CA HIS A 256 -0.28 -19.12 -0.94
C HIS A 256 -0.58 -17.69 -1.44
N ALA A 257 0.06 -16.70 -0.87
CA ALA A 257 -0.04 -15.30 -1.27
C ALA A 257 0.24 -15.12 -2.78
N ARG A 258 1.30 -15.74 -3.29
CA ARG A 258 1.64 -15.66 -4.73
C ARG A 258 0.58 -16.25 -5.64
N ARG A 259 -0.01 -17.41 -5.26
CA ARG A 259 -1.10 -18.03 -6.03
C ARG A 259 -2.36 -17.17 -6.04
N SER A 260 -2.73 -16.57 -4.92
CA SER A 260 -3.92 -15.71 -4.83
C SER A 260 -3.79 -14.47 -5.72
N LEU A 261 -2.59 -13.90 -5.79
CA LEU A 261 -2.31 -12.74 -6.64
C LEU A 261 -2.37 -13.11 -8.13
N THR A 262 -1.85 -14.29 -8.51
CA THR A 262 -1.99 -14.83 -9.87
C THR A 262 -3.46 -15.01 -10.23
N TRP A 263 -4.23 -15.62 -9.33
CA TRP A 263 -5.66 -15.83 -9.52
C TRP A 263 -6.43 -14.51 -9.76
N LEU A 264 -6.11 -13.45 -9.01
CA LEU A 264 -6.73 -12.14 -9.20
C LEU A 264 -6.36 -11.52 -10.55
N ALA A 265 -5.07 -11.58 -10.93
CA ALA A 265 -4.58 -11.03 -12.19
C ALA A 265 -5.26 -11.70 -13.39
N ASP A 266 -5.32 -13.03 -13.42
CA ASP A 266 -5.95 -13.80 -14.50
C ASP A 266 -7.45 -13.44 -14.65
N ARG A 267 -8.19 -13.35 -13.53
CA ARG A 267 -9.61 -12.99 -13.55
C ARG A 267 -9.88 -11.58 -14.01
N THR A 268 -8.99 -10.64 -13.67
CA THR A 268 -9.15 -9.25 -14.10
C THR A 268 -8.88 -9.11 -15.60
N GLU A 269 -7.91 -9.85 -16.16
CA GLU A 269 -7.67 -9.89 -17.60
C GLU A 269 -8.86 -10.49 -18.36
N ASP A 270 -9.43 -11.58 -17.86
CA ASP A 270 -10.60 -12.22 -18.47
C ASP A 270 -11.83 -11.31 -18.43
N ALA A 271 -12.06 -10.61 -17.31
CA ALA A 271 -13.14 -9.63 -17.20
C ALA A 271 -12.99 -8.45 -18.17
N GLY A 272 -11.75 -8.04 -18.49
CA GLY A 272 -11.47 -6.99 -19.49
C GLY A 272 -11.68 -7.47 -20.94
N ARG A 273 -11.66 -8.77 -21.20
CA ARG A 273 -11.87 -9.35 -22.54
C ARG A 273 -13.34 -9.62 -22.87
N VAL A 274 -14.23 -9.63 -21.87
CA VAL A 274 -15.69 -9.83 -22.09
C VAL A 274 -16.31 -8.53 -22.59
N PRO A 275 -16.95 -8.49 -23.81
CA PRO A 275 -17.64 -7.31 -24.31
C PRO A 275 -18.73 -6.84 -23.35
N ASP A 276 -18.91 -5.51 -23.22
CA ASP A 276 -19.88 -4.88 -22.30
C ASP A 276 -21.34 -5.40 -22.44
N ALA A 277 -21.70 -5.91 -23.60
CA ALA A 277 -23.03 -6.49 -23.85
C ALA A 277 -23.33 -7.76 -23.02
N GLU A 278 -22.32 -8.56 -22.66
CA GLU A 278 -22.51 -9.77 -21.84
C GLU A 278 -22.51 -9.47 -20.33
N ARG A 279 -22.01 -8.32 -19.89
CA ARG A 279 -22.05 -7.88 -18.49
C ARG A 279 -23.47 -7.53 -18.00
N LEU A 280 -24.34 -7.05 -18.90
CA LEU A 280 -25.70 -6.64 -18.56
C LEU A 280 -26.63 -7.83 -18.32
N ASP A 281 -26.38 -8.98 -18.95
CA ASP A 281 -27.25 -10.16 -18.82
C ASP A 281 -27.05 -10.97 -17.53
N ARG A 282 -25.90 -10.84 -16.86
CA ARG A 282 -25.64 -11.57 -15.60
C ARG A 282 -26.29 -10.93 -14.37
N LYS A 283 -26.78 -9.69 -14.45
CA LYS A 283 -27.49 -8.99 -13.36
C LYS A 283 -29.01 -9.25 -13.37
N SER A 284 -29.53 -9.95 -14.37
CA SER A 284 -30.97 -10.23 -14.52
C SER A 284 -31.37 -11.66 -14.13
N VAL A 285 -30.45 -12.45 -13.55
CA VAL A 285 -30.72 -13.81 -13.08
C VAL A 285 -30.37 -13.92 -11.59
N VAL A 286 -31.20 -13.32 -10.76
CA VAL A 286 -31.38 -13.70 -9.34
C VAL A 286 -32.86 -13.56 -9.01
#